data_ff461c5fe75abe4ca8477514d9d37735
#
_entry.id   ff461c5fe75abe4ca8477514d9d37735
#
_cell.length_a   1.000
_cell.length_b   1.000
_cell.length_c   1.000
_cell.angle_alpha   90.00
_cell.angle_beta   90.00
_cell.angle_gamma   90.00
#
_symmetry.space_group_name_H-M   'P 1'
#
loop_
_entity.id
_entity.type
_entity.pdbx_description
1 polymer ?
#
loop_
_entity_poly.entity_id
_entity_poly.type
_entity_poly.pdbx_seq_one_letter_code
_entity_poly.pdbx_strand_id
1 'polypeptide(L)'
;MMAGHSRWTTLQAKRLAEAGDVAEHPVYEQAGRDLRLGDQLRAIRRSRNLTQKEVAERAGITQPALSRIELGGGVPDLETLRRLGNAMQVRFHVIVGDEEAEQEENLLVSR
;
A
#
# COMPACT_ATOMS: atom_id res chain seq x y z
N MET A 1 -4.95 -5.89 20.28
CA MET A 1 -6.05 -5.59 19.47
C MET A 1 -5.70 -4.64 18.35
N MET A 2 -6.33 -4.84 17.24
CA MET A 2 -6.06 -4.04 16.09
C MET A 2 -6.76 -2.73 16.08
N ALA A 3 -7.19 -2.25 17.23
CA ALA A 3 -8.03 -1.08 17.35
C ALA A 3 -7.50 0.13 16.60
N GLY A 4 -6.19 0.39 16.72
CA GLY A 4 -5.62 1.55 16.06
C GLY A 4 -5.72 1.48 14.55
N HIS A 5 -5.32 0.35 13.99
CA HIS A 5 -5.34 0.16 12.55
C HIS A 5 -6.77 0.08 12.01
N SER A 6 -7.62 -0.70 12.67
CA SER A 6 -9.01 -0.82 12.25
C SER A 6 -9.75 0.51 12.34
N ARG A 7 -9.47 1.26 13.40
CA ARG A 7 -10.08 2.56 13.58
C ARG A 7 -9.68 3.51 12.45
N TRP A 8 -8.41 3.51 12.07
CA TRP A 8 -7.93 4.37 11.00
C TRP A 8 -8.63 4.05 9.69
N THR A 9 -8.69 2.77 9.34
CA THR A 9 -9.34 2.33 8.12
C THR A 9 -10.83 2.69 8.13
N THR A 10 -11.49 2.51 9.28
CA THR A 10 -12.90 2.83 9.43
C THR A 10 -13.15 4.32 9.26
N LEU A 11 -12.30 5.16 9.85
CA LEU A 11 -12.43 6.61 9.72
C LEU A 11 -12.28 7.06 8.28
N GLN A 12 -11.35 6.49 7.54
CA GLN A 12 -11.19 6.84 6.13
C GLN A 12 -12.39 6.41 5.30
N ALA A 13 -12.88 5.20 5.51
CA ALA A 13 -14.05 4.72 4.80
C ALA A 13 -15.28 5.56 5.12
N LYS A 14 -15.46 5.91 6.39
CA LYS A 14 -16.57 6.75 6.80
C LYS A 14 -16.48 8.14 6.18
N ARG A 15 -15.29 8.70 6.15
CA ARG A 15 -15.08 10.03 5.57
C ARG A 15 -15.43 10.05 4.10
N LEU A 16 -15.02 9.02 3.36
CA LEU A 16 -15.34 8.90 1.96
C LEU A 16 -16.84 8.74 1.75
N ALA A 17 -17.49 7.93 2.56
CA ALA A 17 -18.92 7.72 2.47
C ALA A 17 -19.71 8.97 2.77
N GLU A 18 -19.29 9.73 3.78
CA GLU A 18 -19.97 10.97 4.15
C GLU A 18 -19.79 12.05 3.11
N ALA A 19 -18.70 12.02 2.41
CA ALA A 19 -18.41 13.03 1.40
C ALA A 19 -19.20 12.83 0.11
N GLY A 20 -19.96 11.77 0.00
CA GLY A 20 -20.78 11.54 -1.19
C GLY A 20 -19.93 11.26 -2.42
N ASP A 21 -20.00 12.15 -3.40
CA ASP A 21 -19.30 11.98 -4.66
C ASP A 21 -17.82 12.36 -4.60
N VAL A 22 -17.27 12.50 -3.41
CA VAL A 22 -15.84 12.77 -3.25
C VAL A 22 -15.00 11.66 -3.88
N ALA A 23 -15.58 10.49 -4.07
CA ALA A 23 -14.88 9.39 -4.72
C ALA A 23 -14.33 9.78 -6.10
N GLU A 24 -14.88 10.79 -6.73
CA GLU A 24 -14.39 11.27 -8.00
C GLU A 24 -13.26 12.28 -7.86
N HIS A 25 -12.97 12.71 -6.65
CA HIS A 25 -11.95 13.69 -6.40
C HIS A 25 -10.58 13.01 -6.40
N PRO A 26 -9.58 13.54 -7.15
CA PRO A 26 -8.27 12.89 -7.26
C PRO A 26 -7.59 12.59 -5.94
N VAL A 27 -7.77 13.46 -4.94
CA VAL A 27 -7.14 13.28 -3.63
C VAL A 27 -7.66 12.01 -2.95
N TYR A 28 -8.94 11.73 -3.08
CA TYR A 28 -9.53 10.55 -2.46
C TYR A 28 -9.20 9.28 -3.21
N GLU A 29 -9.07 9.37 -4.52
CA GLU A 29 -8.60 8.24 -5.29
C GLU A 29 -7.17 7.88 -4.92
N GLN A 30 -6.33 8.89 -4.73
CA GLN A 30 -4.95 8.68 -4.29
C GLN A 30 -4.92 8.00 -2.93
N ALA A 31 -5.72 8.47 -1.97
CA ALA A 31 -5.76 7.87 -0.64
C ALA A 31 -6.19 6.42 -0.70
N GLY A 32 -7.15 6.08 -1.55
CA GLY A 32 -7.59 4.70 -1.73
C GLY A 32 -6.50 3.81 -2.28
N ARG A 33 -5.72 4.31 -3.23
CA ARG A 33 -4.59 3.56 -3.78
C ARG A 33 -3.51 3.35 -2.74
N ASP A 34 -3.21 4.37 -1.93
CA ASP A 34 -2.21 4.26 -0.88
C ASP A 34 -2.59 3.20 0.15
N LEU A 35 -3.87 3.14 0.52
CA LEU A 35 -4.37 2.12 1.44
C LEU A 35 -4.22 0.72 0.85
N ARG A 36 -4.57 0.56 -0.42
CA ARG A 36 -4.47 -0.74 -1.07
C ARG A 36 -3.03 -1.22 -1.14
N LEU A 37 -2.11 -0.32 -1.45
CA LEU A 37 -0.69 -0.67 -1.49
C LEU A 37 -0.22 -1.08 -0.10
N GLY A 38 -0.56 -0.30 0.91
CA GLY A 38 -0.18 -0.62 2.29
C GLY A 38 -0.70 -1.97 2.73
N ASP A 39 -1.97 -2.26 2.43
CA ASP A 39 -2.55 -3.55 2.76
C ASP A 39 -1.86 -4.70 2.05
N GLN A 40 -1.53 -4.50 0.78
CA GLN A 40 -0.80 -5.52 0.02
C GLN A 40 0.58 -5.79 0.60
N LEU A 41 1.29 -4.73 0.94
CA LEU A 41 2.62 -4.87 1.54
C LEU A 41 2.55 -5.63 2.86
N ARG A 42 1.58 -5.29 3.69
CA ARG A 42 1.39 -5.98 4.95
C ARG A 42 1.04 -7.45 4.75
N ALA A 43 0.15 -7.74 3.81
CA ALA A 43 -0.26 -9.11 3.54
C ALA A 43 0.93 -9.95 3.07
N ILE A 44 1.75 -9.39 2.18
CA ILE A 44 2.95 -10.09 1.70
C ILE A 44 3.91 -10.34 2.85
N ARG A 45 4.15 -9.31 3.65
CA ARG A 45 5.06 -9.42 4.79
C ARG A 45 4.60 -10.54 5.72
N ARG A 46 3.32 -10.55 6.07
CA ARG A 46 2.77 -11.58 6.96
C ARG A 46 2.83 -12.96 6.35
N SER A 47 2.61 -13.06 5.05
CA SER A 47 2.67 -14.35 4.37
C SER A 47 4.09 -14.94 4.38
N ARG A 48 5.10 -14.09 4.55
CA ARG A 48 6.49 -14.50 4.67
C ARG A 48 6.92 -14.70 6.12
N ASN A 49 5.99 -14.54 7.07
CA ASN A 49 6.28 -14.61 8.50
C ASN A 49 7.36 -13.62 8.94
N LEU A 50 7.34 -12.44 8.37
CA LEU A 50 8.31 -11.39 8.68
C LEU A 50 7.67 -10.30 9.51
N THR A 51 8.40 -9.79 10.49
CA THR A 51 7.97 -8.64 11.27
C THR A 51 8.28 -7.35 10.51
N GLN A 52 7.62 -6.26 10.91
CA GLN A 52 7.96 -4.96 10.35
C GLN A 52 9.42 -4.62 10.57
N LYS A 53 9.92 -4.95 11.74
CA LYS A 53 11.32 -4.69 12.08
C LYS A 53 12.26 -5.42 11.13
N GLU A 54 11.99 -6.69 10.87
CA GLU A 54 12.83 -7.49 9.97
C GLU A 54 12.83 -6.93 8.55
N VAL A 55 11.65 -6.61 8.03
CA VAL A 55 11.55 -6.07 6.68
C VAL A 55 12.21 -4.69 6.59
N ALA A 56 11.99 -3.83 7.59
CA ALA A 56 12.58 -2.51 7.60
C ALA A 56 14.10 -2.61 7.61
N GLU A 57 14.66 -3.48 8.43
CA GLU A 57 16.12 -3.68 8.49
C GLU A 57 16.66 -4.16 7.15
N ARG A 58 16.01 -5.13 6.54
CA ARG A 58 16.45 -5.66 5.24
C ARG A 58 16.33 -4.63 4.14
N ALA A 59 15.31 -3.80 4.20
CA ALA A 59 15.07 -2.78 3.18
C ALA A 59 15.87 -1.51 3.42
N GLY A 60 16.52 -1.37 4.57
CA GLY A 60 17.29 -0.17 4.87
C GLY A 60 16.43 1.04 5.16
N ILE A 61 15.24 0.83 5.71
CA ILE A 61 14.35 1.91 6.15
C ILE A 61 14.04 1.72 7.62
N THR A 62 13.44 2.73 8.22
CA THR A 62 13.07 2.62 9.63
C THR A 62 11.74 1.88 9.77
N GLN A 63 11.54 1.25 10.92
CA GLN A 63 10.28 0.59 11.19
C GLN A 63 9.10 1.56 11.18
N PRO A 64 9.20 2.76 11.77
CA PRO A 64 8.11 3.73 11.66
C PRO A 64 7.78 4.12 10.22
N ALA A 65 8.78 4.19 9.35
CA ALA A 65 8.54 4.48 7.94
C ALA A 65 7.73 3.36 7.28
N LEU A 66 8.09 2.11 7.53
CA LEU A 66 7.36 0.98 7.01
C LEU A 66 5.94 0.93 7.58
N SER A 67 5.80 1.17 8.88
CA SER A 67 4.48 1.21 9.50
C SER A 67 3.58 2.24 8.85
N ARG A 68 4.12 3.42 8.55
CA ARG A 68 3.36 4.49 7.88
C ARG A 68 2.91 4.06 6.50
N ILE A 69 3.80 3.41 5.75
CA ILE A 69 3.46 2.92 4.41
C ILE A 69 2.33 1.89 4.50
N GLU A 70 2.43 0.95 5.43
CA GLU A 70 1.41 -0.09 5.59
C GLU A 70 0.07 0.46 6.01
N LEU A 71 0.05 1.59 6.68
CA LEU A 71 -1.18 2.26 7.10
C LEU A 71 -1.76 3.19 6.04
N GLY A 72 -1.14 3.25 4.87
CA GLY A 72 -1.63 4.10 3.80
C GLY A 72 -1.18 5.53 3.90
N GLY A 73 -0.07 5.79 4.57
CA GLY A 73 0.44 7.14 4.77
C GLY A 73 1.25 7.69 3.62
N GLY A 74 1.13 7.09 2.45
CA GLY A 74 1.82 7.55 1.27
C GLY A 74 2.39 6.39 0.48
N VAL A 75 2.76 6.66 -0.78
CA VAL A 75 3.37 5.66 -1.64
C VAL A 75 4.88 5.83 -1.55
N PRO A 76 5.63 4.77 -1.26
CA PRO A 76 7.09 4.85 -1.28
C PRO A 76 7.59 5.10 -2.71
N ASP A 77 8.77 5.68 -2.83
CA ASP A 77 9.36 5.87 -4.14
C ASP A 77 9.80 4.52 -4.73
N LEU A 78 10.20 4.54 -6.00
CA LEU A 78 10.56 3.29 -6.69
C LEU A 78 11.74 2.59 -6.05
N GLU A 79 12.69 3.33 -5.55
CA GLU A 79 13.85 2.73 -4.89
C GLU A 79 13.44 2.03 -3.60
N THR A 80 12.57 2.65 -2.82
CA THR A 80 12.07 2.05 -1.59
C THR A 80 11.24 0.81 -1.90
N LEU A 81 10.40 0.85 -2.94
CA LEU A 81 9.65 -0.32 -3.38
C LEU A 81 10.57 -1.45 -3.78
N ARG A 82 11.65 -1.15 -4.51
CA ARG A 82 12.63 -2.16 -4.91
C ARG A 82 13.26 -2.82 -3.67
N ARG A 83 13.62 -2.01 -2.70
CA ARG A 83 14.22 -2.51 -1.45
C ARG A 83 13.24 -3.37 -0.67
N LEU A 84 11.98 -2.94 -0.60
CA LEU A 84 10.94 -3.73 0.06
C LEU A 84 10.72 -5.05 -0.66
N GLY A 85 10.69 -5.03 -1.99
CA GLY A 85 10.56 -6.24 -2.77
C GLY A 85 11.68 -7.22 -2.51
N ASN A 86 12.92 -6.72 -2.50
CA ASN A 86 14.08 -7.55 -2.20
C ASN A 86 14.00 -8.12 -0.78
N ALA A 87 13.57 -7.30 0.18
CA ALA A 87 13.49 -7.71 1.58
C ALA A 87 12.48 -8.84 1.78
N MET A 88 11.39 -8.83 1.02
CA MET A 88 10.34 -9.84 1.12
C MET A 88 10.41 -10.89 0.03
N GLN A 89 11.38 -10.79 -0.87
CA GLN A 89 11.58 -11.71 -1.98
C GLN A 89 10.38 -11.76 -2.93
N VAL A 90 9.86 -10.58 -3.25
CA VAL A 90 8.77 -10.44 -4.22
C VAL A 90 9.15 -9.35 -5.21
N ARG A 91 8.44 -9.32 -6.34
CA ARG A 91 8.61 -8.28 -7.34
C ARG A 91 7.40 -7.37 -7.33
N PHE A 92 7.67 -6.08 -7.44
CA PHE A 92 6.62 -5.10 -7.63
C PHE A 92 6.69 -4.60 -9.06
N HIS A 93 5.54 -4.57 -9.71
CA HIS A 93 5.43 -4.03 -11.05
C HIS A 93 4.72 -2.70 -10.97
N VAL A 94 5.38 -1.65 -11.46
CA VAL A 94 4.78 -0.32 -11.50
C VAL A 94 4.28 -0.09 -12.92
N ILE A 95 3.01 0.19 -13.03
CA ILE A 95 2.35 0.35 -14.32
C ILE A 95 2.01 1.81 -14.51
N VAL A 96 2.48 2.37 -15.62
CA VAL A 96 2.21 3.76 -15.98
C VAL A 96 1.53 3.75 -17.34
N GLY A 97 0.33 4.35 -17.41
CA GLY A 97 -0.41 4.41 -18.64
C GLY A 97 -1.80 4.97 -18.41
N ASP A 98 -2.60 4.96 -19.48
CA ASP A 98 -4.00 5.38 -19.37
C ASP A 98 -4.84 4.25 -18.76
N GLU A 99 -6.13 4.51 -18.56
CA GLU A 99 -7.01 3.54 -17.91
C GLU A 99 -7.05 2.19 -18.61
N GLU A 100 -7.03 2.19 -19.93
CA GLU A 100 -7.07 0.93 -20.69
C GLU A 100 -5.80 0.13 -20.49
N ALA A 101 -4.66 0.80 -20.55
CA ALA A 101 -3.38 0.15 -20.32
C ALA A 101 -3.30 -0.39 -18.88
N GLU A 102 -3.78 0.39 -17.92
CA GLU A 102 -3.78 -0.06 -16.53
C GLU A 102 -4.63 -1.30 -16.34
N GLN A 103 -5.79 -1.37 -16.97
CA GLN A 103 -6.65 -2.53 -16.84
C GLN A 103 -6.02 -3.78 -17.40
N GLU A 104 -5.42 -3.69 -18.57
CA GLU A 104 -4.73 -4.82 -19.16
C GLU A 104 -3.57 -5.28 -18.31
N GLU A 105 -2.80 -4.34 -17.82
CA GLU A 105 -1.63 -4.66 -17.01
C GLU A 105 -2.03 -5.24 -15.66
N ASN A 106 -3.13 -4.79 -15.10
CA ASN A 106 -3.61 -5.34 -13.85
C ASN A 106 -4.00 -6.81 -13.99
N LEU A 107 -4.51 -7.21 -15.14
CA LEU A 107 -4.79 -8.61 -15.38
C LEU A 107 -3.53 -9.46 -15.37
N LEU A 108 -2.42 -8.91 -15.84
CA LEU A 108 -1.13 -9.60 -15.81
C LEU A 108 -0.57 -9.66 -14.40
N VAL A 109 -0.69 -8.57 -13.67
CA VAL A 109 -0.10 -8.48 -12.33
C VAL A 109 -0.87 -9.32 -11.32
N SER A 110 -2.16 -9.49 -11.50
CA SER A 110 -2.97 -10.23 -10.54
C SER A 110 -2.67 -11.72 -10.52
N ARG A 111 -1.84 -12.18 -11.39
CA ARG A 111 -1.38 -13.57 -11.37
C ARG A 111 -0.20 -13.73 -10.47
#